data_19d7c7358f6082e9b5a447f4df6a76d0
#
_entry.id   19d7c7358f6082e9b5a447f4df6a76d0
#
_cell.length_a   1.000
_cell.length_b   1.000
_cell.length_c   1.000
_cell.angle_alpha   90.00
_cell.angle_beta   90.00
_cell.angle_gamma   90.00
#
_symmetry.space_group_name_H-M   'P 1'
#
loop_
_entity.id
_entity.type
_entity.pdbx_description
1 polymer ?
#
loop_
_entity_poly.entity_id
_entity_poly.type
_entity_poly.pdbx_seq_one_letter_code
_entity_poly.pdbx_strand_id
1 'polypeptide(L)'
;MTLNQVVQRIKTIALAHKQINDFREGDVISFLRSGDIVYPACLLQILPGRISKAERQTTVRFALYLCDKVDLSIDSKDNELEVKSDLLSIAEDMMAAFDYPTYKLDWDFADEASIEFLDEDLEDML
;
A
#
# COMPACT_ATOMS: atom_id res chain seq x y z
N MET A 1 9.31 -8.13 -17.58
CA MET A 1 9.37 -8.24 -16.10
C MET A 1 8.23 -9.12 -15.60
N THR A 2 8.49 -9.99 -14.65
CA THR A 2 7.47 -10.87 -14.10
C THR A 2 6.66 -10.15 -13.02
N LEU A 3 5.46 -10.65 -12.73
CA LEU A 3 4.63 -10.13 -11.65
C LEU A 3 5.37 -10.15 -10.31
N ASN A 4 6.10 -11.23 -10.04
CA ASN A 4 6.89 -11.33 -8.81
C ASN A 4 7.96 -10.22 -8.72
N GLN A 5 8.62 -9.90 -9.83
CA GLN A 5 9.58 -8.81 -9.86
C GLN A 5 8.93 -7.45 -9.59
N VAL A 6 7.72 -7.22 -10.12
CA VAL A 6 6.96 -5.99 -9.85
C VAL A 6 6.63 -5.89 -8.35
N VAL A 7 6.12 -6.97 -7.76
CA VAL A 7 5.81 -7.02 -6.33
C VAL A 7 7.05 -6.75 -5.48
N GLN A 8 8.18 -7.35 -5.83
CA GLN A 8 9.42 -7.13 -5.09
C GLN A 8 9.92 -5.68 -5.21
N ARG A 9 9.69 -5.03 -6.34
CA ARG A 9 10.03 -3.60 -6.51
C ARG A 9 9.14 -2.72 -5.63
N ILE A 10 7.85 -2.99 -5.60
CA ILE A 10 6.92 -2.25 -4.72
C ILE A 10 7.32 -2.45 -3.26
N LYS A 11 7.66 -3.67 -2.87
CA LYS A 11 8.17 -3.98 -1.52
C LYS A 11 9.42 -3.16 -1.20
N THR A 12 10.38 -3.11 -2.11
CA THR A 12 11.62 -2.35 -1.93
C THR A 12 11.33 -0.86 -1.73
N ILE A 13 10.44 -0.30 -2.53
CA ILE A 13 10.02 1.11 -2.41
C ILE A 13 9.35 1.35 -1.06
N ALA A 14 8.42 0.48 -0.65
CA ALA A 14 7.71 0.62 0.60
C ALA A 14 8.68 0.56 1.80
N LEU A 15 9.55 -0.42 1.84
CA LEU A 15 10.48 -0.60 2.95
C LEU A 15 11.63 0.42 2.95
N ALA A 16 11.89 1.09 1.85
CA ALA A 16 12.83 2.20 1.79
C ALA A 16 12.27 3.47 2.46
N HIS A 17 10.96 3.56 2.61
CA HIS A 17 10.35 4.67 3.34
C HIS A 17 10.58 4.50 4.84
N LYS A 18 11.12 5.54 5.48
CA LYS A 18 11.53 5.47 6.89
C LYS A 18 10.40 5.16 7.87
N GLN A 19 9.17 5.49 7.51
CA GLN A 19 8.01 5.30 8.37
C GLN A 19 7.32 3.95 8.19
N ILE A 20 7.62 3.21 7.14
CA ILE A 20 7.04 1.88 6.90
C ILE A 20 7.90 0.83 7.59
N ASN A 21 7.31 0.10 8.53
CA ASN A 21 8.01 -0.91 9.33
C ASN A 21 7.73 -2.35 8.91
N ASP A 22 6.69 -2.57 8.12
CA ASP A 22 6.32 -3.92 7.68
C ASP A 22 5.68 -3.85 6.30
N PHE A 23 5.90 -4.88 5.49
CA PHE A 23 5.28 -5.02 4.17
C PHE A 23 4.81 -6.45 3.99
N ARG A 24 3.56 -6.61 3.56
CA ARG A 24 2.99 -7.92 3.27
C ARG A 24 2.20 -7.87 1.98
N GLU A 25 2.06 -9.04 1.36
CA GLU A 25 1.23 -9.22 0.18
C GLU A 25 0.16 -10.24 0.53
N GLY A 26 -1.07 -9.96 0.12
CA GLY A 26 -2.16 -10.92 0.28
C GLY A 26 -3.49 -10.29 0.60
N ASP A 27 -4.29 -11.00 1.38
CA ASP A 27 -5.66 -10.67 1.74
C ASP A 27 -5.72 -9.79 2.99
N VAL A 28 -6.59 -8.79 2.96
CA VAL A 28 -6.75 -7.81 4.06
C VAL A 28 -7.13 -8.50 5.38
N ILE A 29 -8.07 -9.42 5.34
CA ILE A 29 -8.55 -10.08 6.57
C ILE A 29 -7.45 -10.92 7.20
N SER A 30 -6.73 -11.69 6.39
CA SER A 30 -5.59 -12.48 6.86
C SER A 30 -4.49 -11.59 7.44
N PHE A 31 -4.24 -10.44 6.80
CA PHE A 31 -3.29 -9.45 7.29
C PHE A 31 -3.69 -8.93 8.67
N LEU A 32 -4.94 -8.51 8.82
CA LEU A 32 -5.43 -7.93 10.08
C LEU A 32 -5.48 -8.95 11.22
N ARG A 33 -5.65 -10.22 10.91
CA ARG A 33 -5.63 -11.31 11.91
C ARG A 33 -4.22 -11.66 12.35
N SER A 34 -3.20 -11.29 11.60
CA SER A 34 -1.81 -11.53 11.98
C SER A 34 -1.44 -10.70 13.21
N GLY A 35 -0.99 -11.34 14.27
CA GLY A 35 -0.65 -10.66 15.51
C GLY A 35 0.76 -10.07 15.56
N ASP A 36 1.54 -10.26 14.50
CA ASP A 36 2.96 -9.91 14.44
C ASP A 36 3.28 -8.73 13.52
N ILE A 37 2.27 -7.95 13.15
CA ILE A 37 2.46 -6.78 12.28
C ILE A 37 3.11 -5.65 13.06
N VAL A 38 4.14 -5.04 12.47
CA VAL A 38 4.80 -3.85 13.01
C VAL A 38 4.30 -2.63 12.25
N TYR A 39 3.52 -1.79 12.94
CA TYR A 39 2.91 -0.60 12.34
C TYR A 39 3.87 0.60 12.37
N PRO A 40 3.77 1.58 11.45
CA PRO A 40 2.93 1.57 10.25
C PRO A 40 3.33 0.49 9.25
N ALA A 41 2.34 -0.13 8.63
CA ALA A 41 2.54 -1.25 7.73
C ALA A 41 1.89 -1.00 6.37
N CYS A 42 2.44 -1.63 5.34
CA CYS A 42 1.89 -1.61 3.99
C CYS A 42 1.47 -3.02 3.58
N LEU A 43 0.23 -3.16 3.14
CA LEU A 43 -0.28 -4.38 2.54
C LEU A 43 -0.51 -4.16 1.06
N LEU A 44 0.02 -5.04 0.23
CA LEU A 44 -0.24 -5.07 -1.19
C LEU A 44 -1.24 -6.18 -1.51
N GLN A 45 -2.33 -5.81 -2.14
CA GLN A 45 -3.31 -6.76 -2.66
C GLN A 45 -3.32 -6.69 -4.17
N ILE A 46 -3.18 -7.84 -4.83
CA ILE A 46 -3.27 -7.93 -6.28
C ILE A 46 -4.74 -8.05 -6.66
N LEU A 47 -5.20 -7.13 -7.51
CA LEU A 47 -6.57 -7.06 -7.98
C LEU A 47 -6.68 -7.63 -9.40
N PRO A 48 -7.90 -7.94 -9.87
CA PRO A 48 -8.09 -8.38 -11.24
C PRO A 48 -7.52 -7.38 -12.25
N GLY A 49 -6.77 -7.90 -13.19
CA GLY A 49 -6.20 -7.12 -14.29
C GLY A 49 -6.73 -7.64 -15.63
N ARG A 50 -6.02 -7.31 -16.70
CA ARG A 50 -6.39 -7.83 -18.02
C ARG A 50 -5.16 -8.00 -18.91
N ILE A 51 -5.30 -8.90 -19.87
CA ILE A 51 -4.34 -9.08 -20.95
C ILE A 51 -5.02 -8.69 -22.25
N SER A 52 -4.43 -7.76 -22.99
CA SER A 52 -4.89 -7.37 -24.32
C SER A 52 -3.95 -7.94 -25.37
N LYS A 53 -4.44 -8.90 -26.13
CA LYS A 53 -3.67 -9.49 -27.24
C LYS A 53 -3.50 -8.50 -28.38
N ALA A 54 -4.52 -7.70 -28.65
CA ALA A 54 -4.49 -6.70 -29.72
C ALA A 54 -3.47 -5.59 -29.44
N GLU A 55 -3.42 -5.12 -28.22
CA GLU A 55 -2.50 -4.07 -27.78
C GLU A 55 -1.15 -4.62 -27.30
N ARG A 56 -1.03 -5.93 -27.19
CA ARG A 56 0.14 -6.61 -26.63
C ARG A 56 0.52 -6.07 -25.25
N GLN A 57 -0.48 -5.86 -24.42
CA GLN A 57 -0.35 -5.24 -23.11
C GLN A 57 -0.96 -6.09 -22.02
N THR A 58 -0.26 -6.17 -20.91
CA THR A 58 -0.80 -6.74 -19.66
C THR A 58 -0.94 -5.62 -18.67
N THR A 59 -2.16 -5.45 -18.15
CA THR A 59 -2.44 -4.47 -17.10
C THR A 59 -2.71 -5.22 -15.81
N VAL A 60 -1.96 -4.91 -14.77
CA VAL A 60 -2.17 -5.47 -13.43
C VAL A 60 -2.58 -4.35 -12.50
N ARG A 61 -3.60 -4.62 -11.69
CA ARG A 61 -4.09 -3.64 -10.73
C ARG A 61 -3.67 -4.06 -9.32
N PHE A 62 -3.29 -3.06 -8.53
CA PHE A 62 -2.91 -3.26 -7.14
C PHE A 62 -3.70 -2.32 -6.24
N ALA A 63 -3.99 -2.79 -5.03
CA ALA A 63 -4.40 -1.94 -3.93
C ALA A 63 -3.28 -1.92 -2.89
N LEU A 64 -2.91 -0.74 -2.45
CA LEU A 64 -1.96 -0.57 -1.35
C LEU A 64 -2.73 -0.06 -0.14
N TYR A 65 -2.67 -0.81 0.94
CA TYR A 65 -3.27 -0.44 2.21
C TYR A 65 -2.17 0.02 3.15
N LEU A 66 -2.19 1.30 3.50
CA LEU A 66 -1.28 1.84 4.50
C LEU A 66 -2.01 1.85 5.83
N CYS A 67 -1.49 1.11 6.78
CA CYS A 67 -2.18 0.83 8.03
C CYS A 67 -1.36 1.33 9.22
N ASP A 68 -2.03 1.98 10.16
CA ASP A 68 -1.45 2.36 11.43
C ASP A 68 -2.50 2.28 12.52
N LYS A 69 -2.06 2.33 13.75
CA LYS A 69 -2.92 2.29 14.92
C LYS A 69 -3.22 3.69 15.42
N VAL A 70 -4.46 3.89 15.85
CA VAL A 70 -4.89 5.11 16.53
C VAL A 70 -4.81 4.88 18.03
N ASP A 71 -4.23 5.82 18.76
CA ASP A 71 -4.18 5.77 20.22
C ASP A 71 -5.50 6.28 20.80
N LEU A 72 -6.30 5.36 21.32
CA LEU A 72 -7.61 5.67 21.89
C LEU A 72 -7.55 6.33 23.26
N SER A 73 -6.38 6.41 23.89
CA SER A 73 -6.20 7.07 25.19
C SER A 73 -6.07 8.58 25.09
N ILE A 74 -5.88 9.11 23.88
CA ILE A 74 -5.79 10.55 23.57
C ILE A 74 -7.12 10.98 22.95
N ASP A 75 -7.34 12.29 22.75
CA ASP A 75 -8.49 12.79 21.99
C ASP A 75 -8.52 12.08 20.63
N SER A 76 -9.44 11.13 20.47
CA SER A 76 -9.44 10.19 19.36
C SER A 76 -9.57 10.87 18.00
N LYS A 77 -10.28 12.00 17.90
CA LYS A 77 -10.46 12.71 16.62
C LYS A 77 -9.17 13.34 16.12
N ASP A 78 -8.44 14.01 16.99
CA ASP A 78 -7.18 14.66 16.61
C ASP A 78 -6.12 13.60 16.27
N ASN A 79 -6.09 12.51 17.02
CA ASN A 79 -5.16 11.40 16.76
C ASN A 79 -5.48 10.71 15.43
N GLU A 80 -6.75 10.45 15.14
CA GLU A 80 -7.16 9.88 13.86
C GLU A 80 -6.76 10.75 12.68
N LEU A 81 -6.96 12.08 12.82
CA LEU A 81 -6.60 13.01 11.75
C LEU A 81 -5.08 13.04 11.53
N GLU A 82 -4.30 13.03 12.59
CA GLU A 82 -2.84 12.97 12.49
C GLU A 82 -2.38 11.69 11.79
N VAL A 83 -2.94 10.53 12.17
CA VAL A 83 -2.62 9.25 11.55
C VAL A 83 -2.96 9.27 10.06
N LYS A 84 -4.15 9.75 9.70
CA LYS A 84 -4.55 9.88 8.29
C LYS A 84 -3.63 10.81 7.51
N SER A 85 -3.25 11.93 8.10
CA SER A 85 -2.34 12.88 7.48
C SER A 85 -0.96 12.26 7.24
N ASP A 86 -0.44 11.54 8.20
CA ASP A 86 0.85 10.86 8.08
C ASP A 86 0.80 9.76 7.02
N LEU A 87 -0.27 8.95 6.99
CA LEU A 87 -0.44 7.91 5.98
C LEU A 87 -0.58 8.49 4.57
N LEU A 88 -1.27 9.63 4.43
CA LEU A 88 -1.37 10.30 3.14
C LEU A 88 0.00 10.79 2.66
N SER A 89 0.81 11.34 3.55
CA SER A 89 2.18 11.77 3.23
C SER A 89 3.04 10.59 2.78
N ILE A 90 2.91 9.44 3.43
CA ILE A 90 3.60 8.20 3.03
C ILE A 90 3.16 7.79 1.62
N ALA A 91 1.85 7.84 1.34
CA ALA A 91 1.33 7.49 0.02
C ALA A 91 1.88 8.41 -1.07
N GLU A 92 1.92 9.72 -0.81
CA GLU A 92 2.49 10.69 -1.75
C GLU A 92 3.97 10.41 -2.01
N ASP A 93 4.74 10.13 -0.98
CA ASP A 93 6.17 9.79 -1.09
C ASP A 93 6.38 8.51 -1.91
N MET A 94 5.55 7.50 -1.71
CA MET A 94 5.62 6.26 -2.47
C MET A 94 5.29 6.47 -3.94
N MET A 95 4.25 7.25 -4.24
CA MET A 95 3.89 7.55 -5.63
C MET A 95 5.01 8.30 -6.34
N ALA A 96 5.67 9.24 -5.66
CA ALA A 96 6.82 9.93 -6.21
C ALA A 96 7.99 8.97 -6.44
N ALA A 97 8.23 8.04 -5.53
CA ALA A 97 9.31 7.06 -5.65
C ALA A 97 9.13 6.11 -6.83
N PHE A 98 7.89 5.81 -7.22
CA PHE A 98 7.63 4.95 -8.39
C PHE A 98 8.15 5.54 -9.69
N ASP A 99 8.29 6.86 -9.78
CA ASP A 99 8.80 7.54 -10.96
C ASP A 99 10.32 7.68 -10.99
N TYR A 100 11.02 7.32 -9.90
CA TYR A 100 12.47 7.41 -9.88
C TYR A 100 13.10 6.40 -10.84
N PRO A 101 14.08 6.83 -11.66
CA PRO A 101 14.74 5.94 -12.62
C PRO A 101 15.34 4.68 -12.01
N THR A 102 15.78 4.74 -10.76
CA THR A 102 16.35 3.60 -10.03
C THR A 102 15.36 2.45 -9.88
N TYR A 103 14.07 2.77 -9.79
CA TYR A 103 13.00 1.78 -9.61
C TYR A 103 12.23 1.49 -10.90
N LYS A 104 12.39 2.34 -11.91
CA LYS A 104 11.68 2.20 -13.18
C LYS A 104 12.39 1.18 -14.07
N LEU A 105 11.66 0.17 -14.50
CA LEU A 105 12.17 -0.88 -15.41
C LEU A 105 11.29 -0.98 -16.67
N ASP A 106 10.87 -2.20 -17.01
CA ASP A 106 10.10 -2.49 -18.22
C ASP A 106 8.60 -2.23 -18.10
N TRP A 107 8.16 -1.57 -17.04
CA TRP A 107 6.76 -1.35 -16.72
C TRP A 107 6.54 0.07 -16.23
N ASP A 108 5.35 0.59 -16.49
CA ASP A 108 4.95 1.93 -16.09
C ASP A 108 3.81 1.87 -15.07
N PHE A 109 3.90 2.72 -14.06
CA PHE A 109 2.76 2.98 -13.19
C PHE A 109 1.85 4.02 -13.84
N ALA A 110 0.54 3.90 -13.57
CA ALA A 110 -0.41 4.92 -13.97
C ALA A 110 -0.09 6.24 -13.26
N ASP A 111 -0.38 7.36 -13.93
CA ASP A 111 -0.13 8.69 -13.39
C ASP A 111 -1.06 9.05 -12.23
N GLU A 112 -2.16 8.33 -12.09
CA GLU A 112 -3.17 8.60 -11.08
C GLU A 112 -3.48 7.36 -10.25
N ALA A 113 -3.75 7.59 -8.97
CA ALA A 113 -4.26 6.57 -8.05
C ALA A 113 -5.44 7.13 -7.28
N SER A 114 -6.44 6.29 -7.04
CA SER A 114 -7.56 6.65 -6.19
C SER A 114 -7.17 6.47 -4.73
N ILE A 115 -7.59 7.39 -3.88
CA ILE A 115 -7.32 7.34 -2.44
C ILE A 115 -8.64 7.22 -1.70
N GLU A 116 -8.69 6.29 -0.76
CA GLU A 116 -9.86 6.08 0.09
C GLU A 116 -9.41 5.96 1.54
N PHE A 117 -10.06 6.70 2.43
CA PHE A 117 -9.79 6.62 3.87
C PHE A 117 -10.79 5.66 4.50
N LEU A 118 -10.26 4.61 5.14
CA LEU A 118 -11.05 3.60 5.81
C LEU A 118 -10.87 3.73 7.31
N ASP A 119 -11.94 4.00 8.03
CA ASP A 119 -11.97 4.05 9.50
C ASP A 119 -12.52 2.72 10.00
N GLU A 120 -11.69 1.69 9.92
CA GLU A 120 -12.10 0.34 10.28
C GLU A 120 -11.64 -0.02 11.68
N ASP A 121 -12.57 -0.47 12.50
CA ASP A 121 -12.24 -1.14 13.75
C ASP A 121 -11.89 -2.60 13.44
N LEU A 122 -10.76 -3.06 13.95
CA LEU A 122 -10.34 -4.45 13.76
C LEU A 122 -11.38 -5.45 14.25
N GLU A 123 -12.10 -5.13 15.34
CA GLU A 123 -13.15 -5.99 15.86
C GLU A 123 -14.32 -6.13 14.87
N ASP A 124 -14.68 -5.06 14.20
CA ASP A 124 -15.76 -5.06 13.22
C ASP A 124 -15.39 -5.81 11.94
N MET A 125 -14.11 -5.89 11.61
CA MET A 125 -13.62 -6.58 10.43
C MET A 125 -13.41 -8.09 10.65
N LEU A 126 -13.23 -8.49 11.87
CA LEU A 126 -12.97 -9.88 12.25
C LEU A 126 -14.22 -10.57 12.76
#